data_02ba660d6fb8cd2935767620e4abb789
#
_entry.id   02ba660d6fb8cd2935767620e4abb789
#
_cell.length_a   1.000
_cell.length_b   1.000
_cell.length_c   1.000
_cell.angle_alpha   90.00
_cell.angle_beta   90.00
_cell.angle_gamma   90.00
#
_symmetry.space_group_name_H-M   'P 1'
#
loop_
_entity.id
_entity.type
_entity.pdbx_description
1 polymer ?
#
loop_
_entity_poly.entity_id
_entity_poly.type
_entity_poly.pdbx_seq_one_letter_code
_entity_poly.pdbx_strand_id
1 'polypeptide(L)'
;MKKTILTLAMALTMGSAWAAKAWNMPITITQPDGTTITVFQHGDEDFSWYTSLDGTILNRIGNTFTPITESKEAFFTKAKKIRRANVMRREPVQGSSQAIFPHTGSPKALVILTEYQDKKFSIKNPKRSFNQYLNKEEGKQEEFGYRESKNYGSVRQYFSEMSNGQFTPQFDIVGPVTLPEDMTYYGGTSSKGNDERTAQMVVDACELVKDSVDFSLYDSNNDGYVDLVYVIYAGYGQSMGAANNTVWPKATYVRSQAEYNGKKIYRAGVNNELIGNENTFNGEPAITGLGLFIHEFSHCLGLPDFYASTLTSSIYDNQGMEDWSVMDNGIYKYNGWIPTAY
;
A
#
# COMPACT_ATOMS: atom_id res chain seq x y z
N MET A 1 54.28 -11.71 11.72
CA MET A 1 53.02 -12.46 11.63
C MET A 1 51.89 -11.45 11.47
N LYS A 2 51.41 -11.23 10.24
CA LYS A 2 50.25 -10.34 9.94
C LYS A 2 48.98 -11.14 10.09
N LYS A 3 48.12 -10.78 11.05
CA LYS A 3 46.76 -11.35 11.19
C LYS A 3 45.85 -10.68 10.18
N THR A 4 45.52 -11.40 9.15
CA THR A 4 44.44 -11.01 8.20
C THR A 4 43.12 -11.29 8.86
N ILE A 5 42.39 -10.24 9.22
CA ILE A 5 40.98 -10.33 9.66
C ILE A 5 40.14 -10.43 8.40
N LEU A 6 39.62 -11.62 8.16
CA LEU A 6 38.63 -11.87 7.09
C LEU A 6 37.27 -11.43 7.60
N THR A 7 36.82 -10.22 7.23
CA THR A 7 35.48 -9.75 7.50
C THR A 7 34.55 -10.41 6.50
N LEU A 8 33.82 -11.44 6.92
CA LEU A 8 32.77 -12.07 6.16
C LEU A 8 31.56 -11.13 6.16
N ALA A 9 31.41 -10.32 5.14
CA ALA A 9 30.20 -9.57 4.89
C ALA A 9 29.12 -10.58 4.47
N MET A 10 28.30 -11.01 5.43
CA MET A 10 27.07 -11.74 5.15
C MET A 10 26.09 -10.73 4.54
N ALA A 11 25.99 -10.69 3.21
CA ALA A 11 24.93 -10.04 2.52
C ALA A 11 23.66 -10.84 2.81
N LEU A 12 22.90 -10.45 3.83
CA LEU A 12 21.53 -10.85 3.99
C LEU A 12 20.74 -10.25 2.81
N THR A 13 20.53 -11.03 1.77
CA THR A 13 19.48 -10.76 0.79
C THR A 13 18.14 -11.03 1.49
N MET A 14 17.69 -10.08 2.28
CA MET A 14 16.31 -10.06 2.73
C MET A 14 15.48 -9.73 1.50
N GLY A 15 14.81 -10.73 0.94
CA GLY A 15 13.71 -10.53 0.00
C GLY A 15 12.62 -9.77 0.75
N SER A 16 12.60 -8.45 0.62
CA SER A 16 11.62 -7.59 1.28
C SER A 16 10.31 -7.68 0.54
N ALA A 17 9.28 -8.22 1.18
CA ALA A 17 7.90 -7.92 0.87
C ALA A 17 7.67 -6.43 1.19
N TRP A 18 6.90 -5.72 0.38
CA TRP A 18 6.83 -4.24 0.45
C TRP A 18 5.39 -3.76 0.26
N ALA A 19 4.45 -4.32 1.03
CA ALA A 19 3.08 -3.84 1.01
C ALA A 19 2.30 -4.25 2.25
N ALA A 20 1.19 -3.56 2.46
CA ALA A 20 0.31 -3.78 3.59
C ALA A 20 -0.12 -5.24 3.72
N LYS A 21 0.03 -5.79 4.91
CA LYS A 21 -0.61 -7.05 5.31
C LYS A 21 -2.13 -6.95 5.17
N ALA A 22 -2.80 -8.06 4.91
CA ALA A 22 -4.25 -8.11 4.95
C ALA A 22 -4.78 -7.69 6.33
N TRP A 23 -5.88 -6.95 6.34
CA TRP A 23 -6.56 -6.53 7.57
C TRP A 23 -7.05 -7.77 8.33
N ASN A 24 -6.57 -7.95 9.57
CA ASN A 24 -6.83 -9.14 10.38
C ASN A 24 -8.18 -9.09 11.12
N MET A 25 -9.09 -8.23 10.72
CA MET A 25 -10.44 -8.15 11.27
C MET A 25 -11.44 -8.99 10.46
N PRO A 26 -12.53 -9.48 11.08
CA PRO A 26 -13.60 -10.12 10.33
C PRO A 26 -14.19 -9.16 9.30
N ILE A 27 -14.29 -9.62 8.06
CA ILE A 27 -14.81 -8.84 6.94
C ILE A 27 -16.14 -9.44 6.52
N THR A 28 -17.20 -8.63 6.46
CA THR A 28 -18.49 -9.05 5.90
C THR A 28 -18.54 -8.69 4.43
N ILE A 29 -18.86 -9.66 3.59
CA ILE A 29 -18.95 -9.50 2.13
C ILE A 29 -20.33 -9.94 1.68
N THR A 30 -20.96 -9.13 0.82
CA THR A 30 -22.23 -9.50 0.17
C THR A 30 -21.96 -10.36 -1.05
N GLN A 31 -22.56 -11.54 -1.08
CA GLN A 31 -22.44 -12.48 -2.19
C GLN A 31 -23.43 -12.12 -3.32
N PRO A 32 -23.25 -12.65 -4.54
CA PRO A 32 -24.12 -12.33 -5.69
C PRO A 32 -25.59 -12.72 -5.49
N ASP A 33 -25.89 -13.67 -4.62
CA ASP A 33 -27.24 -14.09 -4.27
C ASP A 33 -27.90 -13.19 -3.19
N GLY A 34 -27.20 -12.13 -2.75
CA GLY A 34 -27.66 -11.19 -1.72
C GLY A 34 -27.39 -11.66 -0.29
N THR A 35 -26.91 -12.88 -0.07
CA THR A 35 -26.48 -13.32 1.26
C THR A 35 -25.15 -12.69 1.66
N THR A 36 -24.87 -12.64 2.97
CA THR A 36 -23.58 -12.16 3.47
C THR A 36 -22.77 -13.31 4.06
N ILE A 37 -21.46 -13.25 3.88
CA ILE A 37 -20.50 -14.13 4.53
C ILE A 37 -19.50 -13.30 5.32
N THR A 38 -19.14 -13.76 6.53
CA THR A 38 -18.06 -13.17 7.32
C THR A 38 -16.81 -14.05 7.22
N VAL A 39 -15.71 -13.45 6.82
CA VAL A 39 -14.44 -14.14 6.56
C VAL A 39 -13.29 -13.36 7.18
N PHE A 40 -12.16 -14.04 7.39
CA PHE A 40 -10.87 -13.39 7.61
C PHE A 40 -10.07 -13.42 6.30
N GLN A 41 -9.45 -12.30 5.97
CA GLN A 41 -8.45 -12.19 4.91
C GLN A 41 -7.06 -12.36 5.51
N HIS A 42 -6.20 -13.08 4.82
CA HIS A 42 -4.82 -13.38 5.23
C HIS A 42 -3.84 -13.05 4.11
N GLY A 43 -2.57 -12.89 4.48
CA GLY A 43 -1.48 -12.71 3.52
C GLY A 43 -1.21 -11.25 3.20
N ASP A 44 -0.68 -11.05 2.02
CA ASP A 44 -0.21 -9.78 1.49
C ASP A 44 -0.48 -9.70 -0.03
N GLU A 45 0.04 -8.68 -0.69
CA GLU A 45 -0.12 -8.47 -2.13
C GLU A 45 0.49 -9.59 -2.99
N ASP A 46 1.46 -10.35 -2.45
CA ASP A 46 2.08 -11.46 -3.18
C ASP A 46 1.23 -12.71 -3.19
N PHE A 47 0.52 -12.94 -2.10
CA PHE A 47 -0.45 -14.01 -2.00
C PHE A 47 -1.41 -13.77 -0.83
N SER A 48 -2.69 -13.62 -1.12
CA SER A 48 -3.76 -13.51 -0.13
C SER A 48 -4.74 -14.68 -0.23
N TRP A 49 -5.35 -15.04 0.90
CA TRP A 49 -6.38 -16.07 0.97
C TRP A 49 -7.42 -15.74 2.04
N TYR A 50 -8.48 -16.53 2.10
CA TYR A 50 -9.58 -16.31 3.02
C TYR A 50 -9.85 -17.54 3.87
N THR A 51 -10.31 -17.34 5.10
CA THR A 51 -10.91 -18.39 5.93
C THR A 51 -12.27 -17.95 6.44
N SER A 52 -13.15 -18.93 6.69
CA SER A 52 -14.33 -18.74 7.52
C SER A 52 -13.94 -18.54 8.99
N LEU A 53 -14.92 -18.21 9.83
CA LEU A 53 -14.68 -17.99 11.27
C LEU A 53 -14.18 -19.23 12.01
N ASP A 54 -14.46 -20.43 11.49
CA ASP A 54 -13.95 -21.71 12.04
C ASP A 54 -12.58 -22.12 11.48
N GLY A 55 -11.96 -21.28 10.64
CA GLY A 55 -10.65 -21.51 10.05
C GLY A 55 -10.63 -22.36 8.78
N THR A 56 -11.80 -22.70 8.20
CA THR A 56 -11.88 -23.39 6.90
C THR A 56 -11.35 -22.46 5.80
N ILE A 57 -10.37 -22.92 5.01
CA ILE A 57 -9.82 -22.15 3.89
C ILE A 57 -10.87 -22.08 2.78
N LEU A 58 -11.07 -20.86 2.26
CA LEU A 58 -12.06 -20.55 1.24
C LEU A 58 -11.39 -20.13 -0.07
N ASN A 59 -11.94 -20.62 -1.18
CA ASN A 59 -11.68 -20.11 -2.51
C ASN A 59 -12.64 -18.96 -2.78
N ARG A 60 -12.13 -17.85 -3.33
CA ARG A 60 -12.93 -16.68 -3.72
C ARG A 60 -12.97 -16.54 -5.23
N ILE A 61 -14.16 -16.47 -5.81
CA ILE A 61 -14.41 -16.13 -7.22
C ILE A 61 -15.40 -14.96 -7.26
N GLY A 62 -14.91 -13.78 -7.61
CA GLY A 62 -15.67 -12.55 -7.42
C GLY A 62 -16.03 -12.35 -5.95
N ASN A 63 -17.30 -12.30 -5.62
CA ASN A 63 -17.81 -12.24 -4.23
C ASN A 63 -18.37 -13.58 -3.74
N THR A 64 -18.17 -14.68 -4.48
CA THR A 64 -18.59 -16.01 -4.05
C THR A 64 -17.46 -16.72 -3.33
N PHE A 65 -17.77 -17.31 -2.18
CA PHE A 65 -16.84 -18.06 -1.34
C PHE A 65 -17.26 -19.52 -1.22
N THR A 66 -16.32 -20.43 -1.44
CA THR A 66 -16.53 -21.87 -1.31
C THR A 66 -15.34 -22.51 -0.60
N PRO A 67 -15.52 -23.53 0.23
CA PRO A 67 -14.41 -24.29 0.79
C PRO A 67 -13.47 -24.82 -0.30
N ILE A 68 -12.17 -24.85 -0.04
CA ILE A 68 -11.22 -25.50 -0.95
C ILE A 68 -11.47 -27.01 -0.96
N THR A 69 -11.18 -27.66 -2.08
CA THR A 69 -11.31 -29.12 -2.25
C THR A 69 -9.99 -29.87 -2.05
N GLU A 70 -8.86 -29.17 -2.12
CA GLU A 70 -7.52 -29.71 -1.88
C GLU A 70 -7.16 -29.76 -0.40
N SER A 71 -6.13 -30.51 -0.03
CA SER A 71 -5.66 -30.52 1.35
C SER A 71 -4.98 -29.18 1.71
N LYS A 72 -4.96 -28.86 3.01
CA LYS A 72 -4.31 -27.64 3.53
C LYS A 72 -2.83 -27.58 3.13
N GLU A 73 -2.12 -28.72 3.15
CA GLU A 73 -0.71 -28.83 2.78
C GLU A 73 -0.50 -28.55 1.28
N ALA A 74 -1.38 -29.08 0.42
CA ALA A 74 -1.34 -28.84 -1.02
C ALA A 74 -1.59 -27.36 -1.34
N PHE A 75 -2.59 -26.76 -0.67
CA PHE A 75 -2.89 -25.35 -0.79
C PHE A 75 -1.67 -24.47 -0.45
N PHE A 76 -1.05 -24.66 0.73
CA PHE A 76 0.10 -23.84 1.13
C PHE A 76 1.36 -24.13 0.30
N THR A 77 1.52 -25.33 -0.23
CA THR A 77 2.61 -25.64 -1.17
C THR A 77 2.47 -24.81 -2.47
N LYS A 78 1.26 -24.74 -3.01
CA LYS A 78 0.94 -23.92 -4.18
C LYS A 78 1.09 -22.43 -3.88
N ALA A 79 0.57 -21.98 -2.74
CA ALA A 79 0.66 -20.61 -2.27
C ALA A 79 2.11 -20.11 -2.16
N LYS A 80 3.00 -20.90 -1.53
CA LYS A 80 4.45 -20.60 -1.46
C LYS A 80 5.09 -20.41 -2.83
N LYS A 81 4.72 -21.25 -3.80
CA LYS A 81 5.25 -21.14 -5.16
C LYS A 81 4.81 -19.84 -5.84
N ILE A 82 3.53 -19.50 -5.72
CA ILE A 82 2.96 -18.26 -6.30
C ILE A 82 3.63 -17.06 -5.65
N ARG A 83 3.64 -16.99 -4.33
CA ARG A 83 4.24 -15.88 -3.57
C ARG A 83 5.71 -15.67 -3.95
N ARG A 84 6.51 -16.74 -3.99
CA ARG A 84 7.92 -16.64 -4.39
C ARG A 84 8.08 -16.06 -5.80
N ALA A 85 7.24 -16.45 -6.74
CA ALA A 85 7.29 -15.93 -8.12
C ALA A 85 6.91 -14.43 -8.15
N ASN A 86 5.99 -13.99 -7.31
CA ASN A 86 5.56 -12.58 -7.23
C ASN A 86 6.65 -11.70 -6.60
N VAL A 87 7.24 -12.13 -5.49
CA VAL A 87 8.38 -11.45 -4.85
C VAL A 87 9.53 -11.27 -5.84
N MET A 88 9.96 -12.34 -6.54
CA MET A 88 11.05 -12.26 -7.52
C MET A 88 10.77 -11.29 -8.67
N ARG A 89 9.50 -11.09 -9.05
CA ARG A 89 9.14 -10.11 -10.10
C ARG A 89 9.24 -8.66 -9.61
N ARG A 90 9.10 -8.42 -8.32
CA ARG A 90 9.15 -7.08 -7.72
C ARG A 90 10.54 -6.64 -7.28
N GLU A 91 11.47 -7.55 -7.13
CA GLU A 91 12.83 -7.21 -6.70
C GLU A 91 13.44 -6.09 -7.57
N PRO A 92 14.12 -5.10 -6.96
CA PRO A 92 14.80 -4.04 -7.70
C PRO A 92 15.79 -4.62 -8.71
N VAL A 93 15.96 -3.95 -9.82
CA VAL A 93 17.06 -4.28 -10.73
C VAL A 93 18.37 -4.07 -9.98
N GLN A 94 19.23 -5.09 -9.96
CA GLN A 94 20.50 -5.07 -9.26
C GLN A 94 21.33 -3.84 -9.69
N GLY A 95 21.74 -3.01 -8.72
CA GLY A 95 22.47 -1.76 -8.96
C GLY A 95 21.65 -0.47 -8.87
N SER A 96 20.34 -0.55 -8.63
CA SER A 96 19.51 0.63 -8.43
C SER A 96 19.50 1.07 -6.95
N SER A 97 20.60 1.63 -6.47
CA SER A 97 20.63 2.45 -5.24
C SER A 97 19.97 3.82 -5.45
N GLN A 98 19.50 4.06 -6.66
CA GLN A 98 18.88 5.30 -7.12
C GLN A 98 17.43 5.38 -6.64
N ALA A 99 16.97 6.60 -6.41
CA ALA A 99 15.60 6.89 -5.98
C ALA A 99 15.20 6.27 -4.63
N ILE A 100 16.03 6.40 -3.61
CA ILE A 100 15.58 6.28 -2.22
C ILE A 100 15.15 7.67 -1.78
N PHE A 101 13.92 7.80 -1.31
CA PHE A 101 13.44 9.08 -0.80
C PHE A 101 14.35 9.57 0.36
N PRO A 102 14.74 10.86 0.40
CA PRO A 102 15.63 11.36 1.44
C PRO A 102 15.10 11.12 2.85
N HIS A 103 15.98 10.80 3.79
CA HIS A 103 15.61 10.41 5.16
C HIS A 103 15.74 11.57 6.17
N THR A 104 16.15 12.75 5.73
CA THR A 104 16.37 13.92 6.60
C THR A 104 15.91 15.19 5.92
N GLY A 105 15.68 16.25 6.71
CA GLY A 105 15.22 17.53 6.22
C GLY A 105 13.74 17.53 5.86
N SER A 106 13.39 18.34 4.86
CA SER A 106 12.01 18.53 4.40
C SER A 106 11.88 18.22 2.91
N PRO A 107 12.19 16.99 2.47
CA PRO A 107 12.09 16.62 1.08
C PRO A 107 10.64 16.62 0.61
N LYS A 108 10.45 16.80 -0.71
CA LYS A 108 9.14 16.85 -1.35
C LYS A 108 8.80 15.55 -2.06
N ALA A 109 7.59 15.04 -1.85
CA ALA A 109 7.01 13.95 -2.63
C ALA A 109 5.83 14.48 -3.47
N LEU A 110 5.75 14.02 -4.71
CA LEU A 110 4.59 14.28 -5.56
C LEU A 110 3.48 13.28 -5.23
N VAL A 111 2.30 13.77 -4.87
CA VAL A 111 1.10 12.95 -4.62
C VAL A 111 0.04 13.27 -5.66
N ILE A 112 -0.36 12.26 -6.43
CA ILE A 112 -1.36 12.39 -7.48
C ILE A 112 -2.65 11.70 -7.02
N LEU A 113 -3.74 12.45 -6.94
CA LEU A 113 -5.06 11.91 -6.69
C LEU A 113 -5.64 11.40 -8.00
N THR A 114 -6.06 10.12 -8.03
CA THR A 114 -6.57 9.49 -9.25
C THR A 114 -7.97 8.91 -9.06
N GLU A 115 -8.78 9.08 -10.07
CA GLU A 115 -10.08 8.45 -10.23
C GLU A 115 -10.02 7.49 -11.41
N TYR A 116 -10.85 6.46 -11.37
CA TYR A 116 -11.05 5.56 -12.50
C TYR A 116 -12.21 6.05 -13.39
N GLN A 117 -12.40 5.46 -14.56
CA GLN A 117 -13.57 5.76 -15.39
C GLN A 117 -14.87 5.41 -14.66
N ASP A 118 -14.87 4.27 -13.97
CA ASP A 118 -16.00 3.69 -13.26
C ASP A 118 -16.07 4.04 -11.77
N LYS A 119 -15.04 4.70 -11.18
CA LYS A 119 -15.02 5.02 -9.75
C LYS A 119 -14.42 6.38 -9.47
N LYS A 120 -15.20 7.24 -8.81
CA LYS A 120 -14.81 8.58 -8.39
C LYS A 120 -14.59 8.64 -6.88
N PHE A 121 -13.88 9.68 -6.41
CA PHE A 121 -13.75 9.93 -4.97
C PHE A 121 -15.13 10.09 -4.32
N SER A 122 -15.31 9.40 -3.20
CA SER A 122 -16.50 9.51 -2.36
C SER A 122 -16.39 10.67 -1.38
N ILE A 123 -15.15 11.04 -1.01
CA ILE A 123 -14.88 12.13 -0.09
C ILE A 123 -15.07 13.48 -0.79
N LYS A 124 -15.76 14.40 -0.13
CA LYS A 124 -15.90 15.78 -0.64
C LYS A 124 -14.56 16.50 -0.60
N ASN A 125 -14.25 17.26 -1.68
CA ASN A 125 -13.02 18.02 -1.81
C ASN A 125 -11.74 17.18 -1.55
N PRO A 126 -11.51 16.11 -2.31
CA PRO A 126 -10.43 15.15 -2.03
C PRO A 126 -9.06 15.82 -1.90
N LYS A 127 -8.74 16.84 -2.72
CA LYS A 127 -7.48 17.57 -2.61
C LYS A 127 -7.29 18.24 -1.25
N ARG A 128 -8.33 18.87 -0.71
CA ARG A 128 -8.28 19.51 0.63
C ARG A 128 -8.19 18.46 1.73
N SER A 129 -8.97 17.37 1.61
CA SER A 129 -8.98 16.28 2.58
C SER A 129 -7.61 15.61 2.68
N PHE A 130 -7.02 15.26 1.55
CA PHE A 130 -5.70 14.65 1.54
C PHE A 130 -4.57 15.63 1.85
N ASN A 131 -4.75 16.93 1.62
CA ASN A 131 -3.78 17.90 2.12
C ASN A 131 -3.74 17.92 3.66
N GLN A 132 -4.88 17.84 4.32
CA GLN A 132 -4.89 17.71 5.78
C GLN A 132 -4.34 16.37 6.25
N TYR A 133 -4.73 15.28 5.58
CA TYR A 133 -4.24 13.93 5.85
C TYR A 133 -2.71 13.83 5.79
N LEU A 134 -2.08 14.51 4.82
CA LEU A 134 -0.64 14.42 4.58
C LEU A 134 0.18 15.50 5.30
N ASN A 135 -0.32 16.75 5.35
CA ASN A 135 0.50 17.92 5.68
C ASN A 135 0.05 18.72 6.91
N LYS A 136 -1.13 18.43 7.50
CA LYS A 136 -1.60 19.19 8.66
C LYS A 136 -0.57 19.13 9.79
N GLU A 137 -0.28 20.26 10.41
CA GLU A 137 0.78 20.30 11.42
C GLU A 137 0.34 19.73 12.78
N GLU A 138 -0.91 20.01 13.20
CA GLU A 138 -1.42 19.56 14.50
C GLU A 138 -2.93 19.33 14.50
N GLY A 139 -3.37 18.51 15.43
CA GLY A 139 -4.76 18.35 15.86
C GLY A 139 -5.59 17.46 14.94
N LYS A 140 -6.86 17.33 15.31
CA LYS A 140 -7.83 16.50 14.60
C LYS A 140 -8.08 17.03 13.19
N GLN A 141 -8.16 16.13 12.24
CA GLN A 141 -8.55 16.49 10.88
C GLN A 141 -10.03 16.91 10.83
N GLU A 142 -10.34 17.82 9.90
CA GLU A 142 -11.73 18.18 9.64
C GLU A 142 -12.50 17.00 9.07
N GLU A 143 -13.82 17.03 9.27
CA GLU A 143 -14.70 16.05 8.66
C GLU A 143 -14.80 16.26 7.15
N PHE A 144 -14.62 15.16 6.41
CA PHE A 144 -14.76 15.15 4.96
C PHE A 144 -15.60 13.94 4.54
N GLY A 145 -16.68 14.17 3.82
CA GLY A 145 -17.57 13.14 3.35
C GLY A 145 -18.72 12.82 4.31
N TYR A 146 -19.10 11.55 4.43
CA TYR A 146 -20.28 11.10 5.16
C TYR A 146 -20.00 10.74 6.61
N ARG A 147 -18.74 10.55 6.97
CA ARG A 147 -18.33 10.14 8.30
C ARG A 147 -17.14 10.95 8.78
N GLU A 148 -17.15 11.26 10.05
CA GLU A 148 -16.06 11.96 10.72
C GLU A 148 -14.73 11.19 10.60
N SER A 149 -13.68 11.86 10.16
CA SER A 149 -12.34 11.31 10.21
C SER A 149 -11.90 11.08 11.66
N LYS A 150 -11.33 9.93 11.94
CA LYS A 150 -10.70 9.63 13.23
C LYS A 150 -9.20 9.94 13.24
N ASN A 151 -8.65 10.35 12.11
CA ASN A 151 -7.26 10.74 12.02
C ASN A 151 -6.97 11.96 12.91
N TYR A 152 -5.88 11.88 13.64
CA TYR A 152 -5.32 12.96 14.43
C TYR A 152 -3.91 13.26 13.93
N GLY A 153 -3.59 14.55 13.73
CA GLY A 153 -2.33 14.91 13.07
C GLY A 153 -2.32 14.59 11.59
N SER A 154 -1.15 14.33 11.06
CA SER A 154 -0.91 14.00 9.65
C SER A 154 0.26 13.06 9.48
N VAL A 155 0.45 12.55 8.25
CA VAL A 155 1.64 11.77 7.90
C VAL A 155 2.92 12.57 8.19
N ARG A 156 2.97 13.84 7.78
CA ARG A 156 4.12 14.73 8.05
C ARG A 156 4.40 14.87 9.55
N GLN A 157 3.36 15.09 10.36
CA GLN A 157 3.50 15.21 11.81
C GLN A 157 4.07 13.92 12.41
N TYR A 158 3.54 12.75 12.01
CA TYR A 158 4.05 11.47 12.47
C TYR A 158 5.57 11.34 12.25
N PHE A 159 6.06 11.59 11.03
CA PHE A 159 7.49 11.49 10.74
C PHE A 159 8.32 12.56 11.44
N SER A 160 7.79 13.77 11.61
CA SER A 160 8.44 14.82 12.40
C SER A 160 8.64 14.40 13.86
N GLU A 161 7.59 13.86 14.49
CA GLU A 161 7.65 13.39 15.87
C GLU A 161 8.59 12.19 16.04
N MET A 162 8.48 11.19 15.17
CA MET A 162 9.32 9.98 15.22
C MET A 162 10.81 10.26 14.98
N SER A 163 11.14 11.35 14.29
CA SER A 163 12.52 11.74 13.99
C SER A 163 13.05 12.87 14.88
N ASN A 164 12.31 13.30 15.90
CA ASN A 164 12.63 14.52 16.68
C ASN A 164 12.82 15.75 15.78
N GLY A 165 11.99 15.93 14.77
CA GLY A 165 12.02 17.04 13.83
C GLY A 165 13.12 16.97 12.76
N GLN A 166 13.89 15.89 12.71
CA GLN A 166 14.97 15.75 11.72
C GLN A 166 14.48 15.38 10.32
N PHE A 167 13.28 14.84 10.21
CA PHE A 167 12.63 14.45 8.96
C PHE A 167 11.19 14.93 8.93
N THR A 168 10.89 15.90 8.07
CA THR A 168 9.58 16.55 7.95
C THR A 168 9.13 16.56 6.49
N PRO A 169 8.78 15.40 5.90
CA PRO A 169 8.44 15.31 4.49
C PRO A 169 7.29 16.24 4.12
N GLN A 170 7.32 16.78 2.92
CA GLN A 170 6.25 17.61 2.36
C GLN A 170 5.61 16.89 1.19
N PHE A 171 4.29 16.97 1.10
CA PHE A 171 3.53 16.27 0.07
C PHE A 171 2.81 17.30 -0.82
N ASP A 172 3.27 17.46 -2.05
CA ASP A 172 2.62 18.32 -3.03
C ASP A 172 1.51 17.55 -3.74
N ILE A 173 0.25 17.97 -3.56
CA ILE A 173 -0.93 17.22 -4.00
C ILE A 173 -1.52 17.83 -5.28
N VAL A 174 -1.66 17.00 -6.30
CA VAL A 174 -2.26 17.36 -7.59
C VAL A 174 -3.46 16.46 -7.92
N GLY A 175 -4.28 16.89 -8.83
CA GLY A 175 -5.50 16.19 -9.22
C GLY A 175 -6.73 16.64 -8.40
N PRO A 176 -7.83 15.86 -8.36
CA PRO A 176 -7.96 14.52 -8.98
C PRO A 176 -7.88 14.55 -10.50
N VAL A 177 -7.26 13.51 -11.07
CA VAL A 177 -7.27 13.22 -12.50
C VAL A 177 -7.94 11.89 -12.75
N THR A 178 -8.64 11.74 -13.90
CA THR A 178 -9.30 10.49 -14.25
C THR A 178 -8.41 9.65 -15.14
N LEU A 179 -8.02 8.47 -14.63
CA LEU A 179 -7.23 7.48 -15.37
C LEU A 179 -7.96 7.03 -16.63
N PRO A 180 -7.23 6.57 -17.68
CA PRO A 180 -7.84 6.18 -18.95
C PRO A 180 -8.69 4.90 -18.86
N GLU A 181 -8.50 4.07 -17.84
CA GLU A 181 -9.14 2.77 -17.72
C GLU A 181 -9.96 2.64 -16.41
N ASP A 182 -10.77 1.58 -16.34
CA ASP A 182 -11.56 1.22 -15.17
C ASP A 182 -10.69 0.64 -14.05
N MET A 183 -11.24 0.62 -12.84
CA MET A 183 -10.58 0.07 -11.65
C MET A 183 -10.12 -1.37 -11.87
N THR A 184 -10.94 -2.21 -12.51
CA THR A 184 -10.61 -3.62 -12.81
C THR A 184 -9.39 -3.77 -13.71
N TYR A 185 -9.12 -2.82 -14.59
CA TYR A 185 -7.93 -2.86 -15.44
C TYR A 185 -6.65 -2.79 -14.63
N TYR A 186 -6.59 -1.92 -13.62
CA TYR A 186 -5.39 -1.73 -12.78
C TYR A 186 -5.31 -2.75 -11.63
N GLY A 187 -6.43 -3.07 -10.99
CA GLY A 187 -6.54 -3.99 -9.87
C GLY A 187 -6.89 -5.43 -10.25
N GLY A 188 -6.94 -5.73 -11.55
CA GLY A 188 -7.32 -7.06 -12.02
C GLY A 188 -6.34 -8.13 -11.60
N THR A 189 -6.87 -9.27 -11.15
CA THR A 189 -6.10 -10.46 -10.78
C THR A 189 -5.91 -11.35 -12.00
N SER A 190 -4.68 -11.68 -12.33
CA SER A 190 -4.36 -12.67 -13.35
C SER A 190 -3.96 -14.01 -12.73
N SER A 191 -3.78 -15.04 -13.58
CA SER A 191 -3.23 -16.33 -13.18
C SER A 191 -1.79 -16.22 -12.61
N LYS A 192 -1.14 -15.07 -12.76
CA LYS A 192 0.24 -14.81 -12.34
C LYS A 192 0.34 -13.99 -11.05
N GLY A 193 -0.77 -13.52 -10.49
CA GLY A 193 -0.81 -12.72 -9.27
C GLY A 193 -1.76 -11.54 -9.34
N ASN A 194 -1.74 -10.72 -8.30
CA ASN A 194 -2.61 -9.57 -8.15
C ASN A 194 -1.98 -8.31 -8.75
N ASP A 195 -2.81 -7.40 -9.27
CA ASP A 195 -2.46 -6.03 -9.63
C ASP A 195 -1.23 -5.89 -10.55
N GLU A 196 -1.20 -6.63 -11.63
CA GLU A 196 -0.08 -6.59 -12.59
C GLU A 196 0.15 -5.21 -13.21
N ARG A 197 -0.82 -4.28 -13.10
CA ARG A 197 -0.78 -2.96 -13.75
C ARG A 197 -0.67 -1.79 -12.77
N THR A 198 -0.27 -2.02 -11.52
CA THR A 198 -0.03 -0.92 -10.56
C THR A 198 1.02 0.07 -11.06
N ALA A 199 2.13 -0.42 -11.64
CA ALA A 199 3.14 0.45 -12.24
C ALA A 199 2.59 1.25 -13.44
N GLN A 200 1.70 0.66 -14.25
CA GLN A 200 1.02 1.37 -15.33
C GLN A 200 0.10 2.46 -14.79
N MET A 201 -0.62 2.22 -13.70
CA MET A 201 -1.45 3.24 -13.04
C MET A 201 -0.62 4.48 -12.67
N VAL A 202 0.58 4.28 -12.14
CA VAL A 202 1.49 5.38 -11.80
C VAL A 202 1.94 6.16 -13.05
N VAL A 203 2.28 5.45 -14.12
CA VAL A 203 2.68 6.08 -15.40
C VAL A 203 1.53 6.89 -15.99
N ASP A 204 0.33 6.31 -16.03
CA ASP A 204 -0.87 6.99 -16.55
C ASP A 204 -1.21 8.24 -15.73
N ALA A 205 -1.06 8.14 -14.39
CA ALA A 205 -1.25 9.31 -13.51
C ALA A 205 -0.23 10.42 -13.79
N CYS A 206 1.05 10.08 -13.96
CA CYS A 206 2.09 11.05 -14.32
C CYS A 206 1.83 11.70 -15.69
N GLU A 207 1.42 10.90 -16.66
CA GLU A 207 1.08 11.40 -18.02
C GLU A 207 -0.04 12.44 -17.98
N LEU A 208 -1.05 12.24 -17.14
CA LEU A 208 -2.19 13.14 -17.00
C LEU A 208 -1.84 14.48 -16.34
N VAL A 209 -0.76 14.54 -15.57
CA VAL A 209 -0.37 15.77 -14.85
C VAL A 209 0.90 16.44 -15.42
N LYS A 210 1.56 15.85 -16.43
CA LYS A 210 2.86 16.28 -16.93
C LYS A 210 2.93 17.73 -17.39
N ASP A 211 1.82 18.27 -17.90
CA ASP A 211 1.78 19.65 -18.39
C ASP A 211 1.54 20.68 -17.27
N SER A 212 1.19 20.20 -16.07
CA SER A 212 0.90 21.04 -14.90
C SER A 212 1.88 20.84 -13.73
N VAL A 213 2.78 19.86 -13.82
CA VAL A 213 3.75 19.51 -12.79
C VAL A 213 5.16 19.57 -13.36
N ASP A 214 6.04 20.30 -12.71
CA ASP A 214 7.48 20.23 -12.99
C ASP A 214 8.11 19.10 -12.13
N PHE A 215 8.35 17.95 -12.75
CA PHE A 215 8.91 16.78 -12.09
C PHE A 215 10.37 16.99 -11.64
N SER A 216 11.07 17.97 -12.18
CA SER A 216 12.45 18.28 -11.76
C SER A 216 12.55 18.78 -10.32
N LEU A 217 11.45 19.29 -9.75
CA LEU A 217 11.37 19.73 -8.36
C LEU A 217 11.39 18.59 -7.33
N TYR A 218 11.25 17.35 -7.77
CA TYR A 218 11.19 16.13 -6.93
C TYR A 218 12.40 15.21 -7.11
N ASP A 219 13.50 15.72 -7.63
CA ASP A 219 14.81 15.06 -7.69
C ASP A 219 15.77 15.86 -6.81
N SER A 220 15.75 15.60 -5.50
CA SER A 220 16.47 16.40 -4.51
C SER A 220 18.00 16.18 -4.52
N ASN A 221 18.44 15.01 -4.99
CA ASN A 221 19.86 14.62 -5.05
C ASN A 221 20.47 14.80 -6.45
N ASN A 222 19.68 15.21 -7.45
CA ASN A 222 20.06 15.38 -8.84
C ASN A 222 20.65 14.12 -9.50
N ASP A 223 20.10 12.95 -9.17
CA ASP A 223 20.52 11.68 -9.78
C ASP A 223 19.77 11.34 -11.09
N GLY A 224 18.84 12.19 -11.49
CA GLY A 224 18.04 12.03 -12.71
C GLY A 224 16.74 11.26 -12.51
N TYR A 225 16.40 10.93 -11.27
CA TYR A 225 15.16 10.25 -10.92
C TYR A 225 14.28 11.15 -10.01
N VAL A 226 12.98 11.05 -10.17
CA VAL A 226 12.03 11.55 -9.18
C VAL A 226 12.17 10.72 -7.91
N ASP A 227 12.41 11.35 -6.76
CA ASP A 227 12.62 10.66 -5.48
C ASP A 227 11.44 9.76 -5.12
N LEU A 228 10.21 10.25 -5.36
CA LEU A 228 8.98 9.49 -5.14
C LEU A 228 7.79 10.10 -5.88
N VAL A 229 7.03 9.25 -6.57
CA VAL A 229 5.65 9.51 -6.97
C VAL A 229 4.72 8.67 -6.11
N TYR A 230 3.70 9.28 -5.53
CA TYR A 230 2.69 8.57 -4.76
C TYR A 230 1.30 8.77 -5.36
N VAL A 231 0.54 7.69 -5.51
CA VAL A 231 -0.82 7.74 -6.05
C VAL A 231 -1.82 7.40 -4.95
N ILE A 232 -2.80 8.28 -4.75
CA ILE A 232 -3.97 7.96 -3.93
C ILE A 232 -5.15 7.79 -4.88
N TYR A 233 -5.69 6.58 -4.93
CA TYR A 233 -6.77 6.21 -5.84
C TYR A 233 -8.12 6.17 -5.16
N ALA A 234 -9.19 6.50 -5.91
CA ALA A 234 -10.56 6.53 -5.43
C ALA A 234 -11.08 5.14 -5.01
N GLY A 235 -11.87 5.09 -3.95
CA GLY A 235 -12.55 3.90 -3.47
C GLY A 235 -11.76 3.08 -2.44
N TYR A 236 -12.12 1.80 -2.35
CA TYR A 236 -11.58 0.85 -1.37
C TYR A 236 -10.35 0.11 -1.92
N GLY A 237 -9.50 -0.36 -0.99
CA GLY A 237 -8.33 -1.18 -1.29
C GLY A 237 -8.50 -2.65 -0.95
N GLN A 238 -7.88 -3.53 -1.73
CA GLN A 238 -8.02 -4.98 -1.57
C GLN A 238 -7.52 -5.50 -0.22
N SER A 239 -6.51 -4.87 0.39
CA SER A 239 -5.93 -5.30 1.68
C SER A 239 -6.93 -5.27 2.84
N MET A 240 -8.03 -4.52 2.71
CA MET A 240 -9.08 -4.39 3.71
C MET A 240 -10.39 -5.08 3.31
N GLY A 241 -10.34 -6.08 2.43
CA GLY A 241 -11.49 -6.90 2.06
C GLY A 241 -12.36 -6.37 0.95
N ALA A 242 -11.93 -5.36 0.22
CA ALA A 242 -12.61 -4.95 -1.01
C ALA A 242 -12.56 -6.04 -2.09
N ALA A 243 -13.27 -5.84 -3.18
CA ALA A 243 -13.34 -6.83 -4.27
C ALA A 243 -11.94 -7.11 -4.88
N ASN A 244 -11.76 -8.32 -5.41
CA ASN A 244 -10.47 -8.75 -6.00
C ASN A 244 -10.05 -7.94 -7.23
N ASN A 245 -10.92 -7.10 -7.76
CA ASN A 245 -10.63 -6.20 -8.86
C ASN A 245 -10.21 -4.79 -8.40
N THR A 246 -10.03 -4.57 -7.10
CA THR A 246 -9.44 -3.35 -6.57
C THR A 246 -7.92 -3.50 -6.45
N VAL A 247 -7.20 -2.38 -6.42
CA VAL A 247 -5.75 -2.38 -6.24
C VAL A 247 -5.40 -2.66 -4.78
N TRP A 248 -4.35 -3.45 -4.55
CA TRP A 248 -3.75 -3.62 -3.23
C TRP A 248 -2.79 -2.46 -2.95
N PRO A 249 -2.92 -1.72 -1.85
CA PRO A 249 -1.95 -0.70 -1.44
C PRO A 249 -0.55 -1.29 -1.31
N LYS A 250 0.43 -0.60 -1.91
CA LYS A 250 1.82 -1.09 -1.91
C LYS A 250 2.83 -0.03 -2.32
N ALA A 251 4.07 -0.19 -1.89
CA ALA A 251 5.21 0.41 -2.56
C ALA A 251 5.59 -0.43 -3.79
N THR A 252 5.96 0.20 -4.88
CA THR A 252 6.25 -0.46 -6.16
C THR A 252 7.38 0.20 -6.92
N TYR A 253 7.86 -0.48 -7.97
CA TYR A 253 8.84 0.05 -8.91
C TYR A 253 8.23 0.21 -10.29
N VAL A 254 8.41 1.41 -10.87
CA VAL A 254 8.05 1.71 -12.25
C VAL A 254 9.24 1.34 -13.13
N ARG A 255 9.17 0.21 -13.83
CA ARG A 255 10.24 -0.30 -14.71
C ARG A 255 10.12 0.22 -16.14
N SER A 256 9.20 1.13 -16.38
CA SER A 256 9.08 1.79 -17.68
C SER A 256 10.20 2.81 -17.88
N GLN A 257 10.37 3.27 -19.13
CA GLN A 257 11.26 4.38 -19.45
C GLN A 257 10.52 5.73 -19.36
N ALA A 258 9.47 5.81 -18.54
CA ALA A 258 8.70 7.04 -18.38
C ALA A 258 9.60 8.15 -17.81
N GLU A 259 9.66 9.26 -18.54
CA GLU A 259 10.50 10.42 -18.23
C GLU A 259 9.71 11.70 -18.43
N TYR A 260 9.75 12.59 -17.43
CA TYR A 260 9.07 13.88 -17.45
C TYR A 260 10.04 14.96 -16.98
N ASN A 261 10.13 16.07 -17.72
CA ASN A 261 11.08 17.17 -17.46
C ASN A 261 12.54 16.67 -17.28
N GLY A 262 12.94 15.65 -18.03
CA GLY A 262 14.29 15.05 -17.94
C GLY A 262 14.52 14.19 -16.70
N LYS A 263 13.46 13.82 -15.97
CA LYS A 263 13.52 12.96 -14.77
C LYS A 263 12.76 11.67 -14.98
N LYS A 264 13.36 10.55 -14.63
CA LYS A 264 12.75 9.22 -14.73
C LYS A 264 11.91 8.90 -13.50
N ILE A 265 10.82 8.17 -13.70
CA ILE A 265 10.02 7.63 -12.60
C ILE A 265 10.50 6.22 -12.33
N TYR A 266 10.83 5.93 -11.08
CA TYR A 266 11.28 4.61 -10.66
C TYR A 266 10.57 4.09 -9.42
N ARG A 267 10.60 4.83 -8.30
CA ARG A 267 9.95 4.45 -7.04
C ARG A 267 8.57 5.08 -6.94
N ALA A 268 7.59 4.29 -6.53
CA ALA A 268 6.24 4.78 -6.32
C ALA A 268 5.56 4.08 -5.14
N GLY A 269 4.57 4.73 -4.56
CA GLY A 269 3.62 4.15 -3.62
C GLY A 269 2.19 4.33 -4.12
N VAL A 270 1.30 3.43 -3.72
CA VAL A 270 -0.13 3.52 -4.07
C VAL A 270 -1.00 3.20 -2.86
N ASN A 271 -2.07 3.97 -2.68
CA ASN A 271 -2.98 3.89 -1.53
C ASN A 271 -4.43 4.12 -1.94
N ASN A 272 -5.35 3.50 -1.20
CA ASN A 272 -6.79 3.72 -1.39
C ASN A 272 -7.31 4.92 -0.60
N GLU A 273 -8.44 5.46 -1.08
CA GLU A 273 -9.18 6.53 -0.43
C GLU A 273 -9.86 6.07 0.87
N LEU A 274 -10.57 4.93 0.84
CA LEU A 274 -11.54 4.52 1.85
C LEU A 274 -11.06 3.34 2.69
N ILE A 275 -11.35 3.38 3.99
CA ILE A 275 -11.11 2.27 4.89
C ILE A 275 -12.16 1.16 4.73
N GLY A 276 -11.72 -0.10 4.77
CA GLY A 276 -12.58 -1.28 4.74
C GLY A 276 -13.12 -1.62 3.36
N ASN A 277 -14.39 -1.94 3.29
CA ASN A 277 -15.13 -2.27 2.08
C ASN A 277 -16.55 -1.67 2.10
N GLU A 278 -17.35 -1.97 1.10
CA GLU A 278 -18.72 -1.46 0.94
C GLU A 278 -19.68 -1.80 2.08
N ASN A 279 -19.37 -2.78 2.93
CA ASN A 279 -20.15 -3.14 4.11
C ASN A 279 -19.61 -2.56 5.41
N THR A 280 -18.43 -1.93 5.37
CA THR A 280 -17.82 -1.30 6.54
C THR A 280 -18.67 -0.06 6.93
N PHE A 281 -18.87 0.13 8.23
CA PHE A 281 -19.67 1.23 8.77
C PHE A 281 -21.08 1.36 8.19
N ASN A 282 -21.75 0.23 7.90
CA ASN A 282 -23.09 0.17 7.28
C ASN A 282 -23.12 0.85 5.89
N GLY A 283 -22.03 0.80 5.15
CA GLY A 283 -21.90 1.37 3.80
C GLY A 283 -21.56 2.87 3.77
N GLU A 284 -21.36 3.51 4.92
CA GLU A 284 -20.93 4.91 4.96
C GLU A 284 -19.43 5.03 4.64
N PRO A 285 -19.04 5.75 3.57
CA PRO A 285 -17.64 5.93 3.25
C PRO A 285 -16.88 6.69 4.35
N ALA A 286 -15.67 6.25 4.67
CA ALA A 286 -14.77 6.97 5.56
C ALA A 286 -13.36 6.97 4.99
N ILE A 287 -12.65 8.09 5.15
CA ILE A 287 -11.25 8.19 4.73
C ILE A 287 -10.40 7.14 5.44
N THR A 288 -9.45 6.57 4.72
CA THR A 288 -8.53 5.57 5.29
C THR A 288 -7.68 6.17 6.43
N GLY A 289 -7.19 5.30 7.32
CA GLY A 289 -6.32 5.72 8.41
C GLY A 289 -4.91 6.10 7.93
N LEU A 290 -4.24 6.99 8.68
CA LEU A 290 -2.86 7.42 8.40
C LEU A 290 -1.88 6.25 8.35
N GLY A 291 -2.12 5.21 9.15
CA GLY A 291 -1.24 4.05 9.29
C GLY A 291 -0.92 3.38 7.96
N LEU A 292 -1.90 3.28 7.06
CA LEU A 292 -1.70 2.66 5.75
C LEU A 292 -0.70 3.46 4.89
N PHE A 293 -0.87 4.78 4.79
CA PHE A 293 0.07 5.62 4.05
C PHE A 293 1.45 5.61 4.70
N ILE A 294 1.52 5.70 6.03
CA ILE A 294 2.79 5.67 6.77
C ILE A 294 3.55 4.39 6.49
N HIS A 295 2.86 3.24 6.47
CA HIS A 295 3.44 1.94 6.14
C HIS A 295 4.05 1.93 4.73
N GLU A 296 3.25 2.21 3.71
CA GLU A 296 3.71 2.18 2.31
C GLU A 296 4.79 3.22 2.03
N PHE A 297 4.66 4.40 2.62
CA PHE A 297 5.70 5.43 2.50
C PHE A 297 6.99 5.02 3.21
N SER A 298 6.90 4.31 4.35
CA SER A 298 8.08 3.77 5.04
C SER A 298 8.83 2.75 4.19
N HIS A 299 8.13 1.98 3.36
CA HIS A 299 8.78 1.15 2.33
C HIS A 299 9.53 2.00 1.30
N CYS A 300 8.99 3.14 0.92
CA CYS A 300 9.69 4.08 0.03
C CYS A 300 10.94 4.68 0.68
N LEU A 301 11.00 4.71 2.01
CA LEU A 301 12.19 5.04 2.79
C LEU A 301 13.17 3.85 2.95
N GLY A 302 12.80 2.65 2.50
CA GLY A 302 13.64 1.45 2.55
C GLY A 302 13.40 0.53 3.74
N LEU A 303 12.38 0.76 4.57
CA LEU A 303 12.04 -0.15 5.66
C LEU A 303 11.34 -1.41 5.13
N PRO A 304 11.74 -2.62 5.58
CA PRO A 304 11.05 -3.86 5.25
C PRO A 304 9.81 -4.05 6.13
N ASP A 305 8.96 -5.01 5.75
CA ASP A 305 7.94 -5.54 6.63
C ASP A 305 8.55 -6.23 7.84
N PHE A 306 7.89 -6.07 8.99
CA PHE A 306 8.28 -6.70 10.25
C PHE A 306 7.39 -7.87 10.64
N TYR A 307 6.44 -8.24 9.80
CA TYR A 307 5.70 -9.49 9.90
C TYR A 307 6.38 -10.61 9.12
N ALA A 308 6.08 -11.86 9.48
CA ALA A 308 6.64 -13.01 8.79
C ALA A 308 6.06 -13.08 7.36
N SER A 309 6.91 -12.83 6.38
CA SER A 309 6.55 -12.89 4.96
C SER A 309 6.60 -14.31 4.38
N THR A 310 6.90 -15.33 5.21
CA THR A 310 6.89 -16.73 4.81
C THR A 310 5.53 -17.36 5.11
N LEU A 311 4.91 -17.94 4.07
CA LEU A 311 3.69 -18.71 4.26
C LEU A 311 4.02 -20.01 5.00
N THR A 312 3.48 -20.17 6.18
CA THR A 312 3.54 -21.42 6.96
C THR A 312 2.19 -22.13 6.89
N SER A 313 2.14 -23.37 7.33
CA SER A 313 0.88 -24.11 7.45
C SER A 313 0.04 -23.64 8.64
N SER A 314 0.58 -22.77 9.50
CA SER A 314 -0.10 -22.19 10.64
C SER A 314 -0.43 -20.73 10.36
N ILE A 315 -1.68 -20.34 10.47
CA ILE A 315 -2.13 -18.95 10.40
C ILE A 315 -1.67 -18.13 11.63
N TYR A 316 -1.21 -18.80 12.68
CA TYR A 316 -0.76 -18.20 13.94
C TYR A 316 0.77 -18.07 14.03
N ASP A 317 1.49 -18.51 13.01
CA ASP A 317 2.97 -18.56 13.03
C ASP A 317 3.59 -17.26 12.48
N ASN A 318 2.89 -16.17 12.67
CA ASN A 318 3.36 -14.84 12.27
C ASN A 318 3.69 -14.03 13.51
N GLN A 319 4.83 -14.33 14.11
CA GLN A 319 5.35 -13.65 15.28
C GLN A 319 6.27 -12.49 14.85
N GLY A 320 5.67 -11.48 14.27
CA GLY A 320 6.36 -10.23 13.94
C GLY A 320 6.34 -9.26 15.12
N MET A 321 6.29 -7.97 14.80
CA MET A 321 6.15 -6.89 15.78
C MET A 321 4.70 -6.67 16.20
N GLU A 322 3.75 -7.32 15.53
CA GLU A 322 2.32 -7.19 15.76
C GLU A 322 1.86 -5.71 15.81
N ASP A 323 1.05 -5.33 16.79
CA ASP A 323 0.54 -3.97 16.96
C ASP A 323 1.61 -2.93 17.38
N TRP A 324 2.84 -3.36 17.65
CA TRP A 324 3.92 -2.49 18.09
C TRP A 324 4.65 -1.77 16.96
N SER A 325 4.37 -2.12 15.72
CA SER A 325 5.02 -1.51 14.56
C SER A 325 4.02 -1.21 13.44
N VAL A 326 4.15 -0.02 12.84
CA VAL A 326 3.43 0.31 11.60
C VAL A 326 3.89 -0.54 10.40
N MET A 327 5.06 -1.19 10.51
CA MET A 327 5.55 -2.15 9.51
C MET A 327 5.01 -3.58 9.75
N ASP A 328 4.00 -3.71 10.62
CA ASP A 328 3.24 -4.93 10.89
C ASP A 328 1.76 -4.55 11.17
N ASN A 329 1.05 -5.23 12.05
CA ASN A 329 -0.37 -4.99 12.36
C ASN A 329 -0.65 -3.59 12.94
N GLY A 330 0.34 -2.88 13.46
CA GLY A 330 0.21 -1.49 13.90
C GLY A 330 -0.37 -0.54 12.86
N ILE A 331 -0.20 -0.88 11.56
CA ILE A 331 -0.82 -0.20 10.41
C ILE A 331 -2.36 -0.07 10.56
N TYR A 332 -3.01 -1.05 11.17
CA TYR A 332 -4.47 -1.11 11.32
C TYR A 332 -4.97 -0.81 12.73
N LYS A 333 -4.07 -0.51 13.67
CA LYS A 333 -4.47 -0.23 15.04
C LYS A 333 -5.43 0.95 15.08
N TYR A 334 -6.53 0.81 15.83
CA TYR A 334 -7.64 1.77 15.82
C TYR A 334 -8.17 2.06 14.40
N ASN A 335 -8.23 1.04 13.55
CA ASN A 335 -8.56 1.15 12.11
C ASN A 335 -7.54 1.99 11.32
N GLY A 336 -6.29 2.06 11.78
CA GLY A 336 -5.22 2.84 11.16
C GLY A 336 -5.37 4.36 11.29
N TRP A 337 -6.40 4.84 12.00
CA TRP A 337 -6.62 6.28 12.14
C TRP A 337 -5.66 6.97 13.11
N ILE A 338 -5.12 6.22 14.06
CA ILE A 338 -4.10 6.72 14.97
C ILE A 338 -2.90 5.78 14.86
N PRO A 339 -1.86 6.15 14.10
CA PRO A 339 -0.64 5.38 14.09
C PRO A 339 -0.04 5.41 15.50
N THR A 340 0.39 4.28 15.99
CA THR A 340 1.05 4.21 17.28
C THR A 340 2.46 4.77 17.14
N ALA A 341 2.66 5.98 17.61
CA ALA A 341 3.95 6.63 17.73
C ALA A 341 4.54 6.39 19.13
N TYR A 342 4.66 5.14 19.56
CA TYR A 342 5.27 4.80 20.85
C TYR A 342 6.28 3.69 20.68
#